data_c5b1bf891d3ba19da5061b03310dd1e9
#
_entry.id   c5b1bf891d3ba19da5061b03310dd1e9
#
_cell.length_a   1.000
_cell.length_b   1.000
_cell.length_c   1.000
_cell.angle_alpha   90.00
_cell.angle_beta   90.00
_cell.angle_gamma   90.00
#
_symmetry.space_group_name_H-M   'P 1'
#
loop_
_entity.id
_entity.type
_entity.pdbx_description
1 polymer ?
#
loop_
_entity_poly.entity_id
_entity_poly.type
_entity_poly.pdbx_seq_one_letter_code
_entity_poly.pdbx_strand_id
1 'polypeptide(L)'
;MRNLKRALSLALASVMLLGMMVVGTSASYPDVTSKNNEEAIAVMQLLKVMEGDDKGNFNPAKAVTRNEMAVIMCKLLDLNTKDYAGSCPFTDVPAWAEPYVAACYANKIVSGTSATTYGGDATVTTAQAALMILKALGYFQYAADFGEDWMVSTVKQASKISLFDGISSNANAALTRDAVAQMALNALEADVVDTDGNGGTTIKGDGFEISTGSTKYEKVENKKNDYKNRSAADD
;
A
#
# COMPACT_ATOMS: atom_id res chain seq x y z
N MET A 1 -7.77 -4.61 10.72
CA MET A 1 -6.53 -5.23 10.23
C MET A 1 -6.71 -6.66 9.70
N ARG A 2 -7.49 -7.55 10.34
CA ARG A 2 -7.70 -8.94 9.84
C ARG A 2 -8.36 -9.02 8.45
N ASN A 3 -9.23 -8.08 8.09
CA ASN A 3 -9.90 -8.03 6.79
C ASN A 3 -8.98 -7.48 5.68
N LEU A 4 -8.10 -6.54 6.03
CA LEU A 4 -7.10 -5.97 5.13
C LEU A 4 -6.12 -7.06 4.62
N LYS A 5 -5.67 -7.92 5.53
CA LYS A 5 -4.77 -9.04 5.21
C LYS A 5 -5.44 -10.11 4.30
N ARG A 6 -6.77 -10.30 4.44
CA ARG A 6 -7.55 -11.21 3.58
C ARG A 6 -7.77 -10.64 2.18
N ALA A 7 -8.03 -9.34 2.06
CA ALA A 7 -8.21 -8.68 0.77
C ALA A 7 -6.92 -8.74 -0.06
N LEU A 8 -5.77 -8.43 0.55
CA LEU A 8 -4.47 -8.50 -0.13
C LEU A 8 -4.12 -9.92 -0.59
N SER A 9 -4.41 -10.94 0.23
CA SER A 9 -4.12 -12.35 -0.12
C SER A 9 -5.03 -12.90 -1.22
N LEU A 10 -6.26 -12.40 -1.35
CA LEU A 10 -7.17 -12.76 -2.45
C LEU A 10 -6.76 -12.07 -3.76
N ALA A 11 -6.33 -10.81 -3.69
CA ALA A 11 -5.78 -10.08 -4.83
C ALA A 11 -4.53 -10.78 -5.39
N LEU A 12 -3.62 -11.25 -4.53
CA LEU A 12 -2.41 -11.95 -4.92
C LEU A 12 -2.70 -13.27 -5.65
N ALA A 13 -3.69 -14.04 -5.18
CA ALA A 13 -4.09 -15.28 -5.84
C ALA A 13 -4.70 -15.04 -7.24
N SER A 14 -5.38 -13.89 -7.42
CA SER A 14 -5.94 -13.46 -8.70
C SER A 14 -4.85 -13.03 -9.68
N VAL A 15 -3.82 -12.34 -9.22
CA VAL A 15 -2.70 -11.85 -10.04
C VAL A 15 -1.85 -13.00 -10.57
N MET A 16 -1.58 -14.04 -9.78
CA MET A 16 -0.85 -15.23 -10.27
C MET A 16 -1.61 -15.99 -11.36
N LEU A 17 -2.94 -16.02 -11.30
CA LEU A 17 -3.77 -16.61 -12.35
C LEU A 17 -3.85 -15.71 -13.61
N LEU A 18 -3.75 -14.41 -13.44
CA LEU A 18 -3.83 -13.40 -14.50
C LEU A 18 -2.50 -13.17 -15.21
N GLY A 19 -1.37 -13.30 -14.53
CA GLY A 19 -0.03 -13.24 -15.13
C GLY A 19 0.18 -14.29 -16.23
N MET A 20 -0.57 -15.38 -16.21
CA MET A 20 -0.61 -16.36 -17.31
C MET A 20 -1.52 -15.95 -18.48
N MET A 21 -2.43 -14.98 -18.30
CA MET A 21 -3.38 -14.54 -19.33
C MET A 21 -2.99 -13.21 -19.99
N VAL A 22 -2.08 -12.43 -19.39
CA VAL A 22 -1.69 -11.09 -19.88
C VAL A 22 -0.66 -11.16 -21.02
N VAL A 23 -0.15 -12.35 -21.36
CA VAL A 23 0.71 -12.52 -22.54
C VAL A 23 -0.11 -12.25 -23.81
N GLY A 24 -0.30 -10.98 -24.15
CA GLY A 24 -0.92 -10.55 -25.40
C GLY A 24 -1.96 -9.44 -25.35
N THR A 25 -2.34 -8.91 -24.17
CA THR A 25 -3.19 -7.72 -24.10
C THR A 25 -2.34 -6.52 -23.66
N SER A 26 -1.78 -5.80 -24.63
CA SER A 26 -1.24 -4.47 -24.34
C SER A 26 -2.31 -3.63 -23.64
N ALA A 27 -1.91 -2.88 -22.61
CA ALA A 27 -2.79 -1.89 -22.00
C ALA A 27 -3.43 -1.05 -23.10
N SER A 28 -4.77 -1.01 -23.14
CA SER A 28 -5.50 -0.42 -24.27
C SER A 28 -5.50 1.11 -24.28
N TYR A 29 -4.56 1.74 -23.61
CA TYR A 29 -4.45 3.19 -23.56
C TYR A 29 -3.50 3.71 -24.64
N PRO A 30 -3.94 4.64 -25.52
CA PRO A 30 -3.15 5.12 -26.64
C PRO A 30 -1.91 5.92 -26.22
N ASP A 31 -1.88 6.44 -25.01
CA ASP A 31 -0.80 7.23 -24.43
C ASP A 31 0.20 6.40 -23.60
N VAL A 32 -0.02 5.08 -23.48
CA VAL A 32 0.91 4.14 -22.87
C VAL A 32 1.80 3.52 -23.94
N THR A 33 3.11 3.58 -23.73
CA THR A 33 4.11 3.13 -24.71
C THR A 33 5.12 2.21 -24.00
N SER A 34 5.97 1.53 -24.77
CA SER A 34 7.04 0.65 -24.24
C SER A 34 8.05 1.34 -23.31
N LYS A 35 7.95 2.65 -23.13
CA LYS A 35 8.72 3.40 -22.12
C LYS A 35 8.04 3.43 -20.75
N ASN A 36 6.81 2.97 -20.67
CA ASN A 36 6.01 2.92 -19.45
C ASN A 36 6.01 1.50 -18.88
N ASN A 37 5.51 1.38 -17.67
CA ASN A 37 5.32 0.10 -16.98
C ASN A 37 4.01 -0.55 -17.48
N GLU A 38 3.97 -0.97 -18.75
CA GLU A 38 2.76 -1.45 -19.45
C GLU A 38 2.06 -2.58 -18.71
N GLU A 39 2.82 -3.56 -18.20
CA GLU A 39 2.29 -4.68 -17.45
C GLU A 39 1.60 -4.22 -16.16
N ALA A 40 2.26 -3.36 -15.39
CA ALA A 40 1.70 -2.82 -14.16
C ALA A 40 0.42 -2.02 -14.42
N ILE A 41 0.40 -1.20 -15.48
CA ILE A 41 -0.78 -0.44 -15.89
C ILE A 41 -1.92 -1.38 -16.26
N ALA A 42 -1.65 -2.43 -17.06
CA ALA A 42 -2.64 -3.41 -17.47
C ALA A 42 -3.23 -4.17 -16.26
N VAL A 43 -2.39 -4.58 -15.30
CA VAL A 43 -2.84 -5.23 -14.07
C VAL A 43 -3.70 -4.29 -13.23
N MET A 44 -3.28 -3.02 -13.04
CA MET A 44 -4.05 -2.05 -12.27
C MET A 44 -5.41 -1.74 -12.91
N GLN A 45 -5.47 -1.71 -14.24
CA GLN A 45 -6.73 -1.54 -14.98
C GLN A 45 -7.64 -2.76 -14.80
N LEU A 46 -7.11 -3.96 -14.94
CA LEU A 46 -7.84 -5.21 -14.80
C LEU A 46 -8.44 -5.36 -13.40
N LEU A 47 -7.69 -4.99 -12.37
CA LEU A 47 -8.14 -4.97 -10.98
C LEU A 47 -9.05 -3.76 -10.66
N LYS A 48 -9.27 -2.87 -11.62
CA LYS A 48 -10.02 -1.60 -11.43
C LYS A 48 -9.46 -0.69 -10.33
N VAL A 49 -8.18 -0.84 -10.03
CA VAL A 49 -7.46 -0.03 -9.06
C VAL A 49 -7.13 1.34 -9.66
N MET A 50 -6.63 1.35 -10.91
CA MET A 50 -6.37 2.57 -11.66
C MET A 50 -7.00 2.47 -13.05
N GLU A 51 -7.76 3.47 -13.41
CA GLU A 51 -8.49 3.53 -14.67
C GLU A 51 -8.06 4.80 -15.45
N GLY A 52 -8.29 4.81 -16.75
CA GLY A 52 -8.06 5.97 -17.61
C GLY A 52 -9.07 7.10 -17.37
N ASP A 53 -8.85 8.22 -18.03
CA ASP A 53 -9.77 9.34 -18.06
C ASP A 53 -10.94 9.09 -19.03
N ASP A 54 -11.89 10.04 -19.07
CA ASP A 54 -13.06 10.03 -19.96
C ASP A 54 -12.71 10.12 -21.47
N LYS A 55 -11.45 10.44 -21.79
CA LYS A 55 -10.91 10.46 -23.17
C LYS A 55 -10.19 9.17 -23.54
N GLY A 56 -10.13 8.21 -22.61
CA GLY A 56 -9.46 6.93 -22.82
C GLY A 56 -7.95 6.98 -22.69
N ASN A 57 -7.39 7.98 -22.00
CA ASN A 57 -5.95 8.05 -21.72
C ASN A 57 -5.66 7.62 -20.29
N PHE A 58 -4.52 6.96 -20.08
CA PHE A 58 -4.04 6.63 -18.75
C PHE A 58 -3.34 7.81 -18.06
N ASN A 59 -2.75 8.70 -18.84
CA ASN A 59 -1.94 9.83 -18.37
C ASN A 59 -0.74 9.38 -17.50
N PRO A 60 0.16 8.54 -18.00
CA PRO A 60 1.22 7.89 -17.24
C PRO A 60 2.17 8.89 -16.55
N ALA A 61 2.44 10.03 -17.18
CA ALA A 61 3.33 11.07 -16.66
C ALA A 61 2.67 12.01 -15.63
N LYS A 62 1.35 11.94 -15.44
CA LYS A 62 0.64 12.80 -14.47
C LYS A 62 1.04 12.44 -13.05
N ALA A 63 1.43 13.43 -12.24
CA ALA A 63 1.67 13.25 -10.81
C ALA A 63 0.36 12.93 -10.07
N VAL A 64 0.44 12.04 -9.09
CA VAL A 64 -0.70 11.60 -8.27
C VAL A 64 -0.81 12.48 -7.03
N THR A 65 -2.01 12.97 -6.74
CA THR A 65 -2.28 13.71 -5.49
C THR A 65 -2.48 12.77 -4.32
N ARG A 66 -2.40 13.28 -3.10
CA ARG A 66 -2.65 12.50 -1.88
C ARG A 66 -4.10 11.99 -1.83
N ASN A 67 -5.07 12.78 -2.32
CA ASN A 67 -6.46 12.34 -2.47
C ASN A 67 -6.58 11.18 -3.45
N GLU A 68 -5.98 11.28 -4.65
CA GLU A 68 -5.97 10.21 -5.64
C GLU A 68 -5.27 8.94 -5.12
N MET A 69 -4.18 9.11 -4.36
CA MET A 69 -3.49 7.96 -3.76
C MET A 69 -4.35 7.25 -2.71
N ALA A 70 -5.16 7.98 -1.92
CA ALA A 70 -6.09 7.35 -0.99
C ALA A 70 -7.16 6.52 -1.72
N VAL A 71 -7.65 6.99 -2.88
CA VAL A 71 -8.56 6.20 -3.74
C VAL A 71 -7.87 4.92 -4.23
N ILE A 72 -6.64 5.02 -4.73
CA ILE A 72 -5.86 3.88 -5.20
C ILE A 72 -5.66 2.86 -4.07
N MET A 73 -5.27 3.32 -2.88
CA MET A 73 -5.09 2.45 -1.71
C MET A 73 -6.38 1.72 -1.32
N CYS A 74 -7.53 2.42 -1.29
CA CYS A 74 -8.80 1.77 -0.96
C CYS A 74 -9.20 0.71 -1.98
N LYS A 75 -9.00 0.99 -3.27
CA LYS A 75 -9.28 0.03 -4.34
C LYS A 75 -8.32 -1.16 -4.30
N LEU A 76 -7.03 -0.92 -4.09
CA LEU A 76 -6.00 -1.97 -3.96
C LEU A 76 -6.27 -2.92 -2.79
N LEU A 77 -6.85 -2.40 -1.71
CA LEU A 77 -7.13 -3.14 -0.48
C LEU A 77 -8.58 -3.63 -0.38
N ASP A 78 -9.38 -3.37 -1.41
CA ASP A 78 -10.81 -3.70 -1.46
C ASP A 78 -11.57 -3.22 -0.20
N LEU A 79 -11.30 -1.97 0.22
CA LEU A 79 -11.96 -1.38 1.38
C LEU A 79 -13.37 -0.93 1.01
N ASN A 80 -14.36 -1.33 1.80
CA ASN A 80 -15.73 -0.80 1.68
C ASN A 80 -15.78 0.63 2.22
N THR A 81 -15.55 1.61 1.36
CA THR A 81 -15.47 3.03 1.75
C THR A 81 -16.79 3.60 2.27
N LYS A 82 -17.93 2.95 1.97
CA LYS A 82 -19.25 3.36 2.48
C LYS A 82 -19.33 3.29 4.01
N ASP A 83 -18.58 2.38 4.62
CA ASP A 83 -18.56 2.20 6.07
C ASP A 83 -17.83 3.35 6.79
N TYR A 84 -17.11 4.18 6.04
CA TYR A 84 -16.29 5.28 6.57
C TYR A 84 -16.82 6.68 6.16
N ALA A 85 -17.83 6.75 5.32
CA ALA A 85 -18.40 8.02 4.86
C ALA A 85 -18.87 8.89 6.03
N GLY A 86 -18.47 10.15 6.04
CA GLY A 86 -18.76 11.11 7.12
C GLY A 86 -17.89 10.97 8.36
N SER A 87 -16.91 10.09 8.38
CA SER A 87 -16.00 9.89 9.53
C SER A 87 -14.61 10.51 9.36
N CYS A 88 -14.39 11.25 8.27
CA CYS A 88 -13.10 11.90 8.02
C CYS A 88 -12.83 13.01 9.04
N PRO A 89 -11.69 13.02 9.76
CA PRO A 89 -11.37 14.06 10.73
C PRO A 89 -10.86 15.35 10.08
N PHE A 90 -10.59 15.34 8.76
CA PHE A 90 -9.99 16.45 8.04
C PHE A 90 -11.03 17.30 7.34
N THR A 91 -10.94 18.62 7.46
CA THR A 91 -11.93 19.57 6.93
C THR A 91 -11.61 20.05 5.51
N ASP A 92 -10.41 19.78 5.02
CA ASP A 92 -9.93 20.19 3.70
C ASP A 92 -10.05 19.10 2.62
N VAL A 93 -10.70 17.98 2.93
CA VAL A 93 -10.89 16.88 1.98
C VAL A 93 -12.18 17.10 1.19
N PRO A 94 -12.13 17.10 -0.16
CA PRO A 94 -13.33 17.26 -0.97
C PRO A 94 -14.26 16.05 -0.84
N ALA A 95 -15.57 16.28 -1.02
CA ALA A 95 -16.60 15.26 -0.81
C ALA A 95 -16.36 13.94 -1.58
N TRP A 96 -15.79 14.01 -2.80
CA TRP A 96 -15.50 12.82 -3.59
C TRP A 96 -14.39 11.96 -2.99
N ALA A 97 -13.41 12.56 -2.31
CA ALA A 97 -12.27 11.87 -1.70
C ALA A 97 -12.51 11.48 -0.23
N GLU A 98 -13.48 12.12 0.41
CA GLU A 98 -13.75 11.97 1.85
C GLU A 98 -13.85 10.51 2.31
N PRO A 99 -14.70 9.64 1.73
CA PRO A 99 -14.84 8.27 2.22
C PRO A 99 -13.57 7.43 2.04
N TYR A 100 -12.74 7.76 1.05
CA TYR A 100 -11.46 7.08 0.81
C TYR A 100 -10.40 7.52 1.81
N VAL A 101 -10.29 8.83 2.05
CA VAL A 101 -9.35 9.37 3.05
C VAL A 101 -9.75 8.88 4.45
N ALA A 102 -11.05 8.90 4.78
CA ALA A 102 -11.56 8.37 6.04
C ALA A 102 -11.21 6.89 6.23
N ALA A 103 -11.42 6.05 5.21
CA ALA A 103 -11.07 4.63 5.24
C ALA A 103 -9.55 4.42 5.43
N CYS A 104 -8.72 5.14 4.68
CA CYS A 104 -7.27 5.07 4.84
C CYS A 104 -6.80 5.55 6.22
N TYR A 105 -7.41 6.60 6.78
CA TYR A 105 -7.10 7.10 8.11
C TYR A 105 -7.49 6.11 9.21
N ALA A 106 -8.70 5.56 9.16
CA ALA A 106 -9.18 4.57 10.12
C ALA A 106 -8.32 3.30 10.13
N ASN A 107 -7.76 2.92 8.97
CA ASN A 107 -6.83 1.80 8.83
C ASN A 107 -5.36 2.19 9.04
N LYS A 108 -5.07 3.41 9.52
CA LYS A 108 -3.73 3.92 9.83
C LYS A 108 -2.76 3.98 8.64
N ILE A 109 -3.28 3.97 7.42
CA ILE A 109 -2.51 4.04 6.17
C ILE A 109 -2.02 5.47 5.95
N VAL A 110 -2.88 6.46 6.22
CA VAL A 110 -2.56 7.88 6.08
C VAL A 110 -2.65 8.61 7.40
N SER A 111 -1.99 9.77 7.44
CA SER A 111 -2.11 10.77 8.51
C SER A 111 -2.32 12.15 7.90
N GLY A 112 -2.91 13.07 8.65
CA GLY A 112 -2.98 14.47 8.29
C GLY A 112 -1.62 15.18 8.36
N THR A 113 -1.57 16.36 7.78
CA THR A 113 -0.48 17.34 7.97
C THR A 113 -0.66 18.12 9.28
N SER A 114 -1.90 18.10 9.81
CA SER A 114 -2.26 18.58 11.15
C SER A 114 -3.42 17.74 11.69
N ALA A 115 -3.95 18.08 12.84
CA ALA A 115 -5.11 17.40 13.44
C ALA A 115 -6.38 17.51 12.56
N THR A 116 -6.52 18.56 11.77
CA THR A 116 -7.72 18.86 10.97
C THR A 116 -7.46 19.03 9.48
N THR A 117 -6.19 18.92 9.03
CA THR A 117 -5.78 19.16 7.64
C THR A 117 -5.12 17.91 7.08
N TYR A 118 -5.57 17.46 5.92
CA TYR A 118 -4.99 16.34 5.18
C TYR A 118 -3.94 16.78 4.15
N GLY A 119 -4.19 17.92 3.49
CA GLY A 119 -3.36 18.40 2.39
C GLY A 119 -3.52 17.56 1.14
N GLY A 120 -4.75 17.15 0.82
CA GLY A 120 -5.07 16.15 -0.18
C GLY A 120 -4.73 16.51 -1.63
N ASP A 121 -4.70 17.80 -1.97
CA ASP A 121 -4.40 18.31 -3.32
C ASP A 121 -2.89 18.36 -3.62
N ALA A 122 -2.04 18.25 -2.59
CA ALA A 122 -0.60 18.14 -2.79
C ALA A 122 -0.26 16.80 -3.47
N THR A 123 0.74 16.79 -4.34
CA THR A 123 1.24 15.56 -4.95
C THR A 123 1.91 14.67 -3.89
N VAL A 124 1.66 13.37 -3.97
CA VAL A 124 2.34 12.40 -3.10
C VAL A 124 3.79 12.22 -3.56
N THR A 125 4.73 12.22 -2.62
CA THR A 125 6.13 11.89 -2.94
C THR A 125 6.35 10.38 -2.98
N THR A 126 7.45 9.95 -3.61
CA THR A 126 7.84 8.53 -3.67
C THR A 126 7.90 7.90 -2.28
N ALA A 127 8.53 8.57 -1.31
CA ALA A 127 8.61 8.07 0.06
C ALA A 127 7.24 8.03 0.76
N GLN A 128 6.37 9.01 0.52
CA GLN A 128 5.02 9.02 1.09
C GLN A 128 4.15 7.89 0.53
N ALA A 129 4.19 7.67 -0.78
CA ALA A 129 3.47 6.56 -1.41
C ALA A 129 3.97 5.20 -0.91
N ALA A 130 5.30 5.03 -0.84
CA ALA A 130 5.91 3.83 -0.28
C ALA A 130 5.50 3.59 1.17
N LEU A 131 5.44 4.63 2.01
CA LEU A 131 4.98 4.49 3.39
C LEU A 131 3.52 4.04 3.48
N MET A 132 2.64 4.59 2.64
CA MET A 132 1.23 4.17 2.59
C MET A 132 1.11 2.67 2.25
N ILE A 133 1.85 2.21 1.26
CA ILE A 133 1.88 0.80 0.85
C ILE A 133 2.49 -0.08 1.94
N LEU A 134 3.63 0.30 2.50
CA LEU A 134 4.28 -0.45 3.58
C LEU A 134 3.36 -0.62 4.80
N LYS A 135 2.61 0.43 5.18
CA LYS A 135 1.62 0.34 6.25
C LYS A 135 0.50 -0.64 5.92
N ALA A 136 0.04 -0.66 4.66
CA ALA A 136 -0.95 -1.63 4.19
C ALA A 136 -0.42 -3.07 4.25
N LEU A 137 0.87 -3.28 3.96
CA LEU A 137 1.55 -4.57 4.07
C LEU A 137 1.82 -4.99 5.53
N GLY A 138 1.58 -4.12 6.52
CA GLY A 138 1.77 -4.42 7.94
C GLY A 138 3.04 -3.85 8.57
N TYR A 139 3.89 -3.17 7.80
CA TYR A 139 5.05 -2.45 8.31
C TYR A 139 4.65 -1.14 8.99
N PHE A 140 5.53 -0.58 9.80
CA PHE A 140 5.37 0.77 10.42
C PHE A 140 4.06 0.95 11.20
N GLN A 141 3.69 -0.04 12.00
CA GLN A 141 2.49 -0.01 12.83
C GLN A 141 2.69 0.76 14.14
N TYR A 142 3.93 0.92 14.59
CA TYR A 142 4.31 1.56 15.84
C TYR A 142 5.28 2.71 15.61
N ALA A 143 5.29 3.69 16.52
CA ALA A 143 6.17 4.86 16.42
C ALA A 143 7.66 4.46 16.40
N ALA A 144 8.04 3.42 17.13
CA ALA A 144 9.42 2.92 17.17
C ALA A 144 9.91 2.36 15.83
N ASP A 145 9.00 1.94 14.94
CA ASP A 145 9.35 1.39 13.63
C ASP A 145 9.98 2.43 12.70
N PHE A 146 9.71 3.72 12.95
CA PHE A 146 10.20 4.81 12.12
C PHE A 146 11.65 5.22 12.43
N GLY A 147 12.21 4.78 13.56
CA GLY A 147 13.54 5.21 13.99
C GLY A 147 13.64 6.74 14.15
N GLU A 148 14.82 7.30 13.84
CA GLU A 148 15.07 8.75 13.96
C GLU A 148 14.52 9.53 12.76
N ASP A 149 14.45 8.93 11.58
CA ASP A 149 13.97 9.54 10.34
C ASP A 149 13.02 8.58 9.62
N TRP A 150 11.75 8.99 9.55
CA TRP A 150 10.69 8.20 8.92
C TRP A 150 10.95 7.93 7.43
N MET A 151 11.51 8.92 6.70
CA MET A 151 11.74 8.80 5.26
C MET A 151 12.88 7.84 4.98
N VAL A 152 13.97 7.93 5.73
CA VAL A 152 15.12 7.01 5.61
C VAL A 152 14.68 5.58 5.92
N SER A 153 13.94 5.38 7.01
CA SER A 153 13.42 4.06 7.40
C SER A 153 12.46 3.51 6.36
N THR A 154 11.57 4.34 5.80
CA THR A 154 10.65 3.97 4.73
C THR A 154 11.40 3.54 3.47
N VAL A 155 12.35 4.34 3.00
CA VAL A 155 13.12 4.04 1.78
C VAL A 155 13.93 2.76 1.96
N LYS A 156 14.57 2.58 3.12
CA LYS A 156 15.32 1.37 3.45
C LYS A 156 14.43 0.12 3.42
N GLN A 157 13.25 0.17 4.04
CA GLN A 157 12.33 -0.96 4.07
C GLN A 157 11.72 -1.25 2.70
N ALA A 158 11.33 -0.21 1.95
CA ALA A 158 10.81 -0.33 0.60
C ALA A 158 11.82 -0.98 -0.36
N SER A 159 13.09 -0.54 -0.29
CA SER A 159 14.17 -1.13 -1.08
C SER A 159 14.43 -2.60 -0.71
N LYS A 160 14.32 -2.93 0.57
CA LYS A 160 14.54 -4.30 1.06
C LYS A 160 13.53 -5.31 0.50
N ILE A 161 12.31 -4.86 0.20
CA ILE A 161 11.24 -5.71 -0.33
C ILE A 161 11.00 -5.47 -1.83
N SER A 162 11.95 -4.88 -2.55
CA SER A 162 11.86 -4.58 -3.98
C SER A 162 10.68 -3.69 -4.38
N LEU A 163 10.15 -2.88 -3.47
CA LEU A 163 8.99 -2.03 -3.76
C LEU A 163 9.28 -0.95 -4.82
N PHE A 164 10.55 -0.61 -5.02
CA PHE A 164 11.00 0.38 -6.00
C PHE A 164 11.50 -0.22 -7.32
N ASP A 165 11.41 -1.53 -7.50
CA ASP A 165 11.87 -2.15 -8.75
C ASP A 165 11.04 -1.63 -9.93
N GLY A 166 11.73 -1.27 -11.03
CA GLY A 166 11.09 -0.63 -12.19
C GLY A 166 10.74 0.85 -12.02
N ILE A 167 11.07 1.48 -10.88
CA ILE A 167 10.74 2.87 -10.59
C ILE A 167 12.00 3.73 -10.56
N SER A 168 12.11 4.67 -11.50
CA SER A 168 13.19 5.67 -11.53
C SER A 168 12.72 6.99 -10.91
N SER A 169 12.81 7.09 -9.56
CA SER A 169 12.40 8.29 -8.83
C SER A 169 13.23 8.45 -7.57
N ASN A 170 13.40 9.69 -7.10
CA ASN A 170 14.00 9.93 -5.79
C ASN A 170 12.91 10.06 -4.71
N ALA A 171 13.28 9.90 -3.44
CA ALA A 171 12.36 9.85 -2.31
C ALA A 171 11.43 11.07 -2.20
N ASN A 172 11.90 12.25 -2.58
CA ASN A 172 11.18 13.52 -2.48
C ASN A 172 10.46 13.93 -3.78
N ALA A 173 10.67 13.21 -4.89
CA ALA A 173 10.00 13.53 -6.15
C ALA A 173 8.52 13.17 -6.09
N ALA A 174 7.69 13.99 -6.74
CA ALA A 174 6.29 13.66 -6.96
C ALA A 174 6.19 12.37 -7.79
N LEU A 175 5.37 11.43 -7.33
CA LEU A 175 5.22 10.13 -7.97
C LEU A 175 4.19 10.22 -9.10
N THR A 176 4.54 9.69 -10.27
CA THR A 176 3.65 9.66 -11.44
C THR A 176 2.68 8.48 -11.38
N ARG A 177 1.60 8.53 -12.17
CA ARG A 177 0.64 7.43 -12.28
C ARG A 177 1.28 6.13 -12.77
N ASP A 178 2.24 6.23 -13.70
CA ASP A 178 3.05 5.11 -14.17
C ASP A 178 3.82 4.44 -13.01
N ALA A 179 4.55 5.25 -12.26
CA ALA A 179 5.33 4.75 -11.13
C ALA A 179 4.46 4.24 -9.96
N VAL A 180 3.27 4.84 -9.75
CA VAL A 180 2.29 4.31 -8.78
C VAL A 180 1.77 2.94 -9.21
N ALA A 181 1.48 2.75 -10.50
CA ALA A 181 1.04 1.45 -11.02
C ALA A 181 2.11 0.37 -10.78
N GLN A 182 3.39 0.69 -11.08
CA GLN A 182 4.49 -0.25 -10.83
C GLN A 182 4.68 -0.53 -9.34
N MET A 183 4.64 0.50 -8.49
CA MET A 183 4.77 0.31 -7.05
C MET A 183 3.63 -0.54 -6.47
N ALA A 184 2.40 -0.37 -6.99
CA ALA A 184 1.25 -1.18 -6.60
C ALA A 184 1.39 -2.64 -7.05
N LEU A 185 1.92 -2.89 -8.26
CA LEU A 185 2.23 -4.25 -8.73
C LEU A 185 3.28 -4.91 -7.84
N ASN A 186 4.40 -4.23 -7.55
CA ASN A 186 5.43 -4.73 -6.65
C ASN A 186 4.88 -5.04 -5.25
N ALA A 187 3.92 -4.24 -4.78
CA ALA A 187 3.24 -4.46 -3.50
C ALA A 187 2.37 -5.71 -3.49
N LEU A 188 1.73 -6.05 -4.61
CA LEU A 188 0.94 -7.28 -4.74
C LEU A 188 1.81 -8.53 -4.68
N GLU A 189 3.07 -8.43 -5.07
CA GLU A 189 4.05 -9.52 -5.03
C GLU A 189 4.77 -9.62 -3.68
N ALA A 190 4.70 -8.56 -2.86
CA ALA A 190 5.39 -8.50 -1.58
C ALA A 190 4.68 -9.30 -0.47
N ASP A 191 5.46 -9.80 0.48
CA ASP A 191 4.93 -10.46 1.66
C ASP A 191 4.17 -9.49 2.57
N VAL A 192 3.01 -9.91 3.05
CA VAL A 192 2.29 -9.23 4.14
C VAL A 192 2.88 -9.69 5.48
N VAL A 193 3.16 -8.73 6.36
CA VAL A 193 3.81 -9.00 7.64
C VAL A 193 2.92 -8.66 8.84
N ASP A 194 3.20 -9.28 9.96
CA ASP A 194 2.73 -8.89 11.29
C ASP A 194 3.91 -8.42 12.13
N THR A 195 3.67 -7.48 13.04
CA THR A 195 4.65 -7.10 14.06
C THR A 195 4.34 -7.82 15.36
N ASP A 196 5.38 -8.11 16.13
CA ASP A 196 5.23 -8.74 17.47
C ASP A 196 4.60 -7.81 18.52
N GLY A 197 4.28 -6.59 18.14
CA GLY A 197 3.65 -5.58 18.99
C GLY A 197 4.57 -4.97 20.06
N ASN A 198 5.82 -5.37 20.13
CA ASN A 198 6.74 -4.98 21.21
C ASN A 198 7.70 -3.85 20.84
N GLY A 199 7.58 -3.23 19.64
CA GLY A 199 8.37 -2.04 19.27
C GLY A 199 9.88 -2.15 19.50
N GLY A 200 10.42 -3.37 19.46
CA GLY A 200 11.84 -3.63 19.64
C GLY A 200 12.34 -3.60 21.09
N THR A 201 11.47 -3.53 22.11
CA THR A 201 11.89 -3.58 23.52
C THR A 201 11.47 -4.90 24.13
N THR A 202 12.39 -5.83 24.33
CA THR A 202 12.16 -7.07 25.09
C THR A 202 12.60 -6.85 26.52
N ILE A 203 11.67 -6.81 27.47
CA ILE A 203 11.97 -6.86 28.91
C ILE A 203 11.89 -8.33 29.30
N LYS A 204 13.01 -8.98 29.57
CA LYS A 204 13.05 -10.32 30.17
C LYS A 204 13.34 -10.19 31.66
N GLY A 205 12.54 -10.86 32.49
CA GLY A 205 12.54 -10.77 33.92
C GLY A 205 13.92 -10.89 34.60
N ASP A 206 14.05 -10.33 35.83
CA ASP A 206 15.19 -10.24 36.73
C ASP A 206 16.52 -9.68 36.22
N GLY A 207 16.66 -9.46 34.92
CA GLY A 207 17.72 -8.71 34.26
C GLY A 207 17.14 -7.97 33.07
N PHE A 208 17.22 -6.65 33.09
CA PHE A 208 16.76 -5.83 31.97
C PHE A 208 17.67 -6.05 30.78
N GLU A 209 17.21 -6.72 29.77
CA GLU A 209 17.80 -6.70 28.45
C GLU A 209 17.07 -5.63 27.62
N ILE A 210 17.60 -4.40 27.62
CA ILE A 210 17.11 -3.35 26.71
C ILE A 210 17.70 -3.64 25.35
N SER A 211 17.02 -4.41 24.55
CA SER A 211 17.31 -4.54 23.14
C SER A 211 16.66 -3.38 22.41
N THR A 212 17.40 -2.34 22.06
CA THR A 212 17.03 -1.36 21.03
C THR A 212 17.15 -2.00 19.66
N GLY A 213 16.57 -3.19 19.53
CA GLY A 213 16.53 -3.95 18.28
C GLY A 213 15.48 -3.35 17.35
N SER A 214 15.78 -3.36 16.05
CA SER A 214 14.80 -3.09 15.02
C SER A 214 13.58 -3.99 15.19
N THR A 215 12.38 -3.45 14.99
CA THR A 215 11.12 -4.21 14.96
C THR A 215 11.29 -5.47 14.10
N LYS A 216 10.93 -6.62 14.63
CA LYS A 216 10.91 -7.87 13.89
C LYS A 216 9.58 -7.96 13.15
N TYR A 217 9.63 -8.06 11.84
CA TYR A 217 8.48 -8.34 11.01
C TYR A 217 8.43 -9.84 10.70
N GLU A 218 7.29 -10.47 10.99
CA GLU A 218 7.07 -11.88 10.69
C GLU A 218 6.15 -12.01 9.48
N LYS A 219 6.49 -12.92 8.56
CA LYS A 219 5.62 -13.23 7.42
C LYS A 219 4.33 -13.90 7.89
N VAL A 220 3.22 -13.47 7.33
CA VAL A 220 1.87 -14.00 7.68
C VAL A 220 1.67 -15.42 7.15
N GLU A 221 2.50 -15.90 6.23
CA GLU A 221 2.37 -17.25 5.65
C GLU A 221 2.40 -18.39 6.66
N ASN A 222 3.13 -18.24 7.76
CA ASN A 222 3.14 -19.26 8.82
C ASN A 222 1.77 -19.44 9.51
N LYS A 223 0.85 -18.46 9.39
CA LYS A 223 -0.53 -18.58 9.89
C LYS A 223 -1.49 -19.25 8.91
N LYS A 224 -1.16 -19.36 7.61
CA LYS A 224 -1.98 -20.09 6.64
C LYS A 224 -1.93 -21.60 6.84
N ASN A 225 -0.83 -22.14 7.35
CA ASN A 225 -0.72 -23.57 7.64
C ASN A 225 -1.57 -24.01 8.83
N ASP A 226 -1.85 -23.14 9.80
CA ASP A 226 -2.79 -23.43 10.88
C ASP A 226 -4.25 -23.56 10.42
N TYR A 227 -4.62 -22.89 9.31
CA TYR A 227 -5.99 -23.01 8.77
C TYR A 227 -6.24 -24.30 8.02
N LYS A 228 -5.22 -24.92 7.40
CA LYS A 228 -5.34 -26.22 6.75
C LYS A 228 -5.46 -27.37 7.76
N ASN A 229 -4.92 -27.17 8.96
CA ASN A 229 -4.98 -28.18 10.02
C ASN A 229 -6.26 -28.10 10.88
N ARG A 230 -7.04 -27.01 10.79
CA ARG A 230 -8.31 -26.85 11.55
C ARG A 230 -9.53 -27.38 10.82
N SER A 231 -9.49 -27.57 9.51
CA SER A 231 -10.64 -28.08 8.73
C SER A 231 -10.73 -29.60 8.71
N ALA A 232 -9.81 -30.31 9.35
CA ALA A 232 -9.79 -31.77 9.41
C ALA A 232 -10.10 -32.36 10.80
N ALA A 233 -10.43 -31.53 11.78
CA ALA A 233 -10.65 -31.98 13.16
C ALA A 233 -12.05 -31.69 13.72
N ASP A 234 -12.96 -31.09 12.92
CA ASP A 234 -14.32 -30.73 13.36
C ASP A 234 -15.42 -31.29 12.42
N ASP A 235 -15.21 -32.48 11.83
CA ASP A 235 -16.26 -33.32 11.22
C ASP A 235 -16.40 -34.67 11.94
#